data_9b996d8530bff8e3d8cfb6c805339b88
#
_entry.id   9b996d8530bff8e3d8cfb6c805339b88
#
_cell.length_a   1.000
_cell.length_b   1.000
_cell.length_c   1.000
_cell.angle_alpha   90.00
_cell.angle_beta   90.00
_cell.angle_gamma   90.00
#
_symmetry.space_group_name_H-M   'P 1'
#
loop_
_entity.id
_entity.type
_entity.pdbx_description
1 polymer ?
#
loop_
_entity_poly.entity_id
_entity_poly.type
_entity_poly.pdbx_seq_one_letter_code
_entity_poly.pdbx_strand_id
1 'polypeptide(L)'
;RLPVRGADASQAGRRNLLYGKPVVERSGEVNASERAECATDEDVSTKWCDYSDAKPKLLGVDLGRETTIRGWYVMHAALEALDYITKEYSLQVRRSPGEEWKTVDTVYDNTALETDRVLPQPVTARYVRLVVSKPDQSEGNTARIYEFEVY
;
A
#
# COMPACT_ATOMS: atom_id res chain seq x y z
N ARG A 1 6.33 -12.76 14.86
CA ARG A 1 5.60 -12.37 13.64
C ARG A 1 4.25 -11.79 14.00
N LEU A 2 3.86 -10.71 13.33
CA LEU A 2 2.52 -10.14 13.46
C LEU A 2 1.47 -11.11 12.91
N PRO A 3 0.22 -11.02 13.41
CA PRO A 3 -0.86 -11.83 12.86
C PRO A 3 -1.01 -11.60 11.36
N VAL A 4 -1.27 -12.67 10.63
CA VAL A 4 -1.54 -12.60 9.19
C VAL A 4 -2.91 -11.97 9.00
N ARG A 5 -3.01 -11.08 8.00
CA ARG A 5 -4.30 -10.52 7.60
C ARG A 5 -5.23 -11.68 7.19
N GLY A 6 -6.46 -11.61 7.63
CA GLY A 6 -7.44 -12.65 7.36
C GLY A 6 -7.46 -13.80 8.35
N ALA A 7 -6.56 -13.81 9.33
CA ALA A 7 -6.59 -14.79 10.40
C ALA A 7 -7.70 -14.50 11.42
N ASP A 8 -8.13 -13.24 11.51
CA ASP A 8 -9.23 -12.80 12.33
C ASP A 8 -10.54 -13.24 11.69
N ALA A 9 -11.48 -13.75 12.49
CA ALA A 9 -12.78 -14.20 12.01
C ALA A 9 -13.55 -13.09 11.27
N SER A 10 -13.37 -11.82 11.67
CA SER A 10 -13.99 -10.67 10.99
C SER A 10 -13.43 -10.46 9.57
N GLN A 11 -12.29 -11.05 9.27
CA GLN A 11 -11.64 -10.99 7.97
C GLN A 11 -11.93 -12.22 7.11
N ALA A 12 -12.65 -13.20 7.66
CA ALA A 12 -12.96 -14.45 6.93
C ALA A 12 -13.70 -14.12 5.62
N GLY A 13 -13.22 -14.67 4.51
CA GLY A 13 -13.76 -14.43 3.18
C GLY A 13 -13.21 -13.19 2.48
N ARG A 14 -12.48 -12.32 3.16
CA ARG A 14 -11.78 -11.20 2.52
C ARG A 14 -10.57 -11.73 1.78
N ARG A 15 -10.42 -11.30 0.54
CA ARG A 15 -9.33 -11.72 -0.31
C ARG A 15 -8.45 -10.52 -0.66
N ASN A 16 -7.15 -10.64 -0.41
CA ASN A 16 -6.19 -9.65 -0.91
C ASN A 16 -6.08 -9.80 -2.43
N LEU A 17 -6.54 -8.77 -3.14
CA LEU A 17 -6.56 -8.76 -4.60
C LEU A 17 -5.18 -8.51 -5.21
N LEU A 18 -4.21 -8.05 -4.42
CA LEU A 18 -2.86 -7.72 -4.90
C LEU A 18 -1.93 -8.90 -4.94
N TYR A 19 -2.22 -9.96 -4.16
CA TYR A 19 -1.30 -11.09 -4.06
C TYR A 19 -1.10 -11.76 -5.43
N GLY A 20 0.17 -11.94 -5.81
CA GLY A 20 0.51 -12.55 -7.08
C GLY A 20 0.34 -11.66 -8.31
N LYS A 21 -0.05 -10.39 -8.14
CA LYS A 21 -0.21 -9.45 -9.24
C LYS A 21 1.07 -8.66 -9.48
N PRO A 22 1.35 -8.31 -10.74
CA PRO A 22 2.58 -7.60 -11.06
C PRO A 22 2.57 -6.16 -10.55
N VAL A 23 3.68 -5.75 -9.96
CA VAL A 23 3.96 -4.34 -9.68
C VAL A 23 4.39 -3.71 -11.00
N VAL A 24 3.65 -2.70 -11.45
CA VAL A 24 3.86 -2.05 -12.74
C VAL A 24 4.37 -0.61 -12.62
N GLU A 25 4.38 -0.07 -11.40
CA GLU A 25 4.91 1.26 -11.13
C GLU A 25 5.58 1.28 -9.77
N ARG A 26 6.76 1.86 -9.69
CA ARG A 26 7.46 2.12 -8.43
C ARG A 26 8.31 3.36 -8.57
N SER A 27 8.32 4.19 -7.54
CA SER A 27 9.14 5.42 -7.53
C SER A 27 10.62 5.12 -7.35
N GLY A 28 10.95 4.05 -6.62
CA GLY A 28 12.33 3.65 -6.37
C GLY A 28 12.40 2.50 -5.37
N GLU A 29 13.64 2.06 -5.12
CA GLU A 29 13.94 0.99 -4.17
C GLU A 29 15.33 1.24 -3.59
N VAL A 30 15.56 0.78 -2.36
CA VAL A 30 16.89 0.88 -1.75
C VAL A 30 17.81 -0.24 -2.24
N ASN A 31 17.27 -1.46 -2.42
CA ASN A 31 18.01 -2.63 -2.91
C ASN A 31 17.02 -3.74 -3.28
N ALA A 32 17.54 -4.85 -3.81
CA ALA A 32 16.73 -5.96 -4.28
C ALA A 32 15.96 -6.68 -3.16
N SER A 33 16.45 -6.67 -1.94
CA SER A 33 15.79 -7.37 -0.83
C SER A 33 14.67 -6.53 -0.21
N GLU A 34 14.56 -5.25 -0.59
CA GLU A 34 13.52 -4.34 -0.12
C GLU A 34 12.79 -3.70 -1.29
N ARG A 35 12.63 -4.45 -2.36
CA ARG A 35 11.96 -4.00 -3.58
C ARG A 35 10.44 -3.88 -3.36
N ALA A 36 9.77 -3.22 -4.30
CA ALA A 36 8.35 -2.93 -4.19
C ALA A 36 7.47 -4.17 -4.01
N GLU A 37 7.83 -5.28 -4.64
CA GLU A 37 7.10 -6.55 -4.49
C GLU A 37 7.07 -7.05 -3.04
N CYS A 38 8.00 -6.61 -2.21
CA CYS A 38 8.01 -6.98 -0.79
C CYS A 38 6.87 -6.35 -0.01
N ALA A 39 6.17 -5.36 -0.56
CA ALA A 39 4.97 -4.79 0.07
C ALA A 39 3.69 -5.51 -0.34
N THR A 40 3.73 -6.41 -1.34
CA THR A 40 2.53 -7.09 -1.85
C THR A 40 2.64 -8.60 -1.84
N ASP A 41 3.60 -9.15 -1.08
CA ASP A 41 3.92 -10.58 -1.03
C ASP A 41 3.23 -11.34 0.10
N GLU A 42 2.39 -10.67 0.90
CA GLU A 42 1.74 -11.24 2.09
C GLU A 42 2.72 -11.76 3.15
N ASP A 43 3.99 -11.36 3.05
CA ASP A 43 5.02 -11.69 4.04
C ASP A 43 5.30 -10.46 4.91
N VAL A 44 4.81 -10.48 6.14
CA VAL A 44 4.95 -9.33 7.06
C VAL A 44 6.37 -9.18 7.64
N SER A 45 7.31 -10.03 7.21
CA SER A 45 8.72 -9.90 7.58
C SER A 45 9.55 -9.18 6.53
N THR A 46 8.99 -8.92 5.35
CA THR A 46 9.64 -8.16 4.28
C THR A 46 8.97 -6.81 4.09
N LYS A 47 9.68 -5.85 3.52
CA LYS A 47 9.12 -4.52 3.26
C LYS A 47 9.67 -3.95 1.96
N TRP A 48 8.93 -3.01 1.39
CA TRP A 48 9.43 -2.09 0.39
C TRP A 48 10.08 -0.90 1.09
N CYS A 49 11.28 -0.51 0.65
CA CYS A 49 11.95 0.68 1.11
C CYS A 49 12.42 1.50 -0.08
N ASP A 50 11.97 2.76 -0.14
CA ASP A 50 12.35 3.71 -1.19
C ASP A 50 12.89 4.99 -0.56
N TYR A 51 14.21 5.22 -0.66
CA TYR A 51 14.85 6.43 -0.18
C TYR A 51 15.32 7.34 -1.33
N SER A 52 14.81 7.10 -2.53
CA SER A 52 15.09 7.97 -3.68
C SER A 52 14.56 9.40 -3.45
N ASP A 53 14.88 10.31 -4.37
CA ASP A 53 14.39 11.68 -4.30
C ASP A 53 12.94 11.84 -4.75
N ALA A 54 12.30 10.79 -5.20
CA ALA A 54 10.93 10.84 -5.69
C ALA A 54 9.96 11.38 -4.62
N LYS A 55 9.06 12.27 -5.02
CA LYS A 55 7.99 12.84 -4.20
C LYS A 55 6.75 13.03 -5.09
N PRO A 56 5.61 12.41 -4.77
CA PRO A 56 5.41 11.42 -3.73
C PRO A 56 6.06 10.08 -4.07
N LYS A 57 6.09 9.14 -3.11
CA LYS A 57 6.48 7.76 -3.37
C LYS A 57 5.29 7.03 -3.95
N LEU A 58 5.53 6.15 -4.92
CA LEU A 58 4.49 5.46 -5.67
C LEU A 58 4.76 3.96 -5.74
N LEU A 59 3.70 3.17 -5.56
CA LEU A 59 3.73 1.73 -5.79
C LEU A 59 2.41 1.34 -6.45
N GLY A 60 2.46 0.93 -7.72
CA GLY A 60 1.29 0.60 -8.52
C GLY A 60 1.25 -0.86 -8.96
N VAL A 61 0.06 -1.44 -8.97
CA VAL A 61 -0.18 -2.85 -9.26
C VAL A 61 -1.26 -2.97 -10.34
N ASP A 62 -1.07 -3.91 -11.26
CA ASP A 62 -2.06 -4.29 -12.26
C ASP A 62 -2.84 -5.50 -11.78
N LEU A 63 -4.12 -5.35 -11.52
CA LEU A 63 -4.99 -6.45 -11.11
C LEU A 63 -5.29 -7.42 -12.26
N GLY A 64 -4.92 -7.06 -13.50
CA GLY A 64 -5.10 -7.90 -14.67
C GLY A 64 -6.46 -7.75 -15.35
N ARG A 65 -7.44 -7.25 -14.64
CA ARG A 65 -8.81 -6.99 -15.15
C ARG A 65 -9.53 -6.04 -14.21
N GLU A 66 -10.62 -5.45 -14.66
CA GLU A 66 -11.48 -4.63 -13.80
C GLU A 66 -12.01 -5.50 -12.66
N THR A 67 -11.87 -5.01 -11.44
CA THR A 67 -12.19 -5.71 -10.21
C THR A 67 -12.86 -4.74 -9.25
N THR A 68 -13.84 -5.21 -8.48
CA THR A 68 -14.49 -4.41 -7.45
C THR A 68 -13.60 -4.37 -6.21
N ILE A 69 -13.29 -3.15 -5.75
CA ILE A 69 -12.46 -2.88 -4.58
C ILE A 69 -13.34 -2.27 -3.51
N ARG A 70 -13.30 -2.85 -2.30
CA ARG A 70 -14.15 -2.46 -1.17
C ARG A 70 -13.38 -1.81 -0.04
N GLY A 71 -12.07 -2.07 0.03
CA GLY A 71 -11.23 -1.52 1.09
C GLY A 71 -9.76 -1.79 0.85
N TRP A 72 -8.92 -1.27 1.73
CA TRP A 72 -7.47 -1.37 1.61
C TRP A 72 -6.80 -1.38 2.98
N TYR A 73 -5.61 -1.97 3.01
CA TYR A 73 -4.85 -2.20 4.22
C TYR A 73 -3.38 -1.85 3.99
N VAL A 74 -2.76 -1.20 4.97
CA VAL A 74 -1.33 -0.91 4.94
C VAL A 74 -0.73 -1.24 6.30
N MET A 75 0.38 -1.97 6.30
CA MET A 75 1.19 -2.20 7.47
C MET A 75 2.46 -1.37 7.37
N HIS A 76 2.67 -0.54 8.38
CA HIS A 76 3.78 0.43 8.43
C HIS A 76 4.97 -0.14 9.21
N ALA A 77 6.09 0.59 9.19
CA ALA A 77 7.35 0.12 9.77
C ALA A 77 7.50 0.46 11.27
N ALA A 78 6.39 0.46 12.02
CA ALA A 78 6.38 0.81 13.45
C ALA A 78 7.25 -0.11 14.31
N LEU A 79 7.43 -1.36 13.90
CA LEU A 79 8.27 -2.31 14.63
C LEU A 79 9.77 -2.00 14.53
N GLU A 80 10.16 -1.23 13.52
CA GLU A 80 11.55 -0.76 13.40
C GLU A 80 11.73 0.51 14.24
N ALA A 81 10.83 1.49 14.06
CA ALA A 81 10.82 2.73 14.82
C ALA A 81 9.45 3.41 14.64
N LEU A 82 8.93 4.01 15.70
CA LEU A 82 7.65 4.73 15.60
C LEU A 82 7.71 5.90 14.62
N ASP A 83 8.89 6.52 14.45
CA ASP A 83 9.10 7.59 13.48
C ASP A 83 8.92 7.12 12.04
N TYR A 84 9.07 5.82 11.77
CA TYR A 84 8.97 5.25 10.43
C TYR A 84 7.54 4.94 9.99
N ILE A 85 6.56 5.21 10.84
CA ILE A 85 5.16 5.08 10.47
C ILE A 85 4.82 6.09 9.38
N THR A 86 4.25 5.61 8.28
CA THR A 86 3.79 6.48 7.19
C THR A 86 2.72 7.43 7.70
N LYS A 87 2.93 8.73 7.54
CA LYS A 87 2.07 9.76 8.13
C LYS A 87 0.90 10.14 7.23
N GLU A 88 1.13 10.23 5.91
CA GLU A 88 0.08 10.60 4.96
C GLU A 88 0.24 9.79 3.68
N TYR A 89 -0.85 9.18 3.25
CA TYR A 89 -0.85 8.32 2.07
C TYR A 89 -2.27 8.13 1.54
N SER A 90 -2.37 7.78 0.26
CA SER A 90 -3.65 7.67 -0.44
C SER A 90 -3.72 6.40 -1.27
N LEU A 91 -4.94 5.94 -1.53
CA LEU A 91 -5.22 4.93 -2.52
C LEU A 91 -5.76 5.61 -3.78
N GLN A 92 -5.13 5.32 -4.91
CA GLN A 92 -5.59 5.78 -6.22
C GLN A 92 -5.91 4.59 -7.11
N VAL A 93 -6.88 4.77 -7.98
CA VAL A 93 -7.34 3.73 -8.90
C VAL A 93 -7.56 4.30 -10.29
N ARG A 94 -7.46 3.43 -11.31
CA ARG A 94 -7.91 3.74 -12.67
C ARG A 94 -8.23 2.45 -13.43
N ARG A 95 -9.02 2.56 -14.50
CA ARG A 95 -9.44 1.40 -15.29
C ARG A 95 -8.48 1.03 -16.40
N SER A 96 -7.75 2.01 -16.91
CA SER A 96 -6.82 1.82 -18.04
C SER A 96 -5.63 2.76 -17.91
N PRO A 97 -4.49 2.46 -18.60
CA PRO A 97 -3.32 3.34 -18.55
C PRO A 97 -3.57 4.75 -19.12
N GLY A 98 -4.58 4.92 -19.99
CA GLY A 98 -4.91 6.21 -20.55
C GLY A 98 -5.85 7.05 -19.70
N GLU A 99 -6.40 6.49 -18.64
CA GLU A 99 -7.31 7.18 -17.74
C GLU A 99 -6.51 7.88 -16.63
N GLU A 100 -6.98 9.04 -16.18
CA GLU A 100 -6.38 9.71 -15.04
C GLU A 100 -6.60 8.92 -13.76
N TRP A 101 -5.62 8.96 -12.87
CA TRP A 101 -5.74 8.37 -11.55
C TRP A 101 -6.77 9.12 -10.72
N LYS A 102 -7.61 8.37 -10.02
CA LYS A 102 -8.61 8.89 -9.09
C LYS A 102 -8.22 8.52 -7.67
N THR A 103 -8.09 9.53 -6.79
CA THR A 103 -7.91 9.29 -5.37
C THR A 103 -9.25 8.88 -4.77
N VAL A 104 -9.30 7.71 -4.15
CA VAL A 104 -10.55 7.18 -3.56
C VAL A 104 -10.53 7.25 -2.04
N ASP A 105 -9.37 7.36 -1.42
CA ASP A 105 -9.25 7.52 0.03
C ASP A 105 -7.88 8.09 0.39
N THR A 106 -7.82 8.90 1.43
CA THR A 106 -6.57 9.46 1.96
C THR A 106 -6.54 9.33 3.48
N VAL A 107 -5.40 8.92 4.01
CA VAL A 107 -5.14 8.87 5.44
C VAL A 107 -4.21 10.02 5.80
N TYR A 108 -4.64 10.85 6.74
CA TYR A 108 -3.88 12.00 7.25
C TYR A 108 -3.42 11.74 8.68
N ASP A 109 -2.27 12.29 9.04
CA ASP A 109 -1.77 12.29 10.43
C ASP A 109 -1.80 10.90 11.09
N ASN A 110 -1.45 9.87 10.32
CA ASN A 110 -1.46 8.51 10.82
C ASN A 110 -0.34 8.28 11.84
N THR A 111 -0.69 7.63 12.96
CA THR A 111 0.27 7.17 13.97
C THR A 111 0.07 5.69 14.29
N ALA A 112 -0.79 5.01 13.55
CA ALA A 112 -1.09 3.59 13.79
C ALA A 112 -0.06 2.67 13.15
N LEU A 113 0.19 1.54 13.78
CA LEU A 113 1.04 0.46 13.28
C LEU A 113 0.53 -0.09 11.95
N GLU A 114 -0.77 -0.20 11.81
CA GLU A 114 -1.44 -0.66 10.61
C GLU A 114 -2.76 0.07 10.46
N THR A 115 -3.23 0.19 9.20
CA THR A 115 -4.50 0.83 8.89
C THR A 115 -5.31 -0.06 7.98
N ASP A 116 -6.60 -0.19 8.28
CA ASP A 116 -7.55 -0.96 7.51
C ASP A 116 -8.75 -0.06 7.25
N ARG A 117 -9.00 0.25 5.97
CA ARG A 117 -9.97 1.25 5.57
C ARG A 117 -11.00 0.66 4.63
N VAL A 118 -12.27 0.69 5.05
CA VAL A 118 -13.40 0.35 4.16
C VAL A 118 -13.75 1.62 3.37
N LEU A 119 -13.83 1.48 2.04
CA LEU A 119 -14.22 2.61 1.20
C LEU A 119 -15.70 2.95 1.42
N PRO A 120 -16.08 4.24 1.37
CA PRO A 120 -17.49 4.62 1.49
C PRO A 120 -18.38 3.98 0.44
N GLN A 121 -17.84 3.79 -0.77
CA GLN A 121 -18.50 3.12 -1.89
C GLN A 121 -17.47 2.18 -2.53
N PRO A 122 -17.88 0.95 -2.90
CA PRO A 122 -17.00 0.09 -3.71
C PRO A 122 -16.66 0.80 -5.02
N VAL A 123 -15.43 0.57 -5.50
CA VAL A 123 -14.99 1.11 -6.79
C VAL A 123 -14.55 -0.02 -7.69
N THR A 124 -14.70 0.15 -9.01
CA THR A 124 -14.24 -0.81 -10.00
C THR A 124 -13.02 -0.24 -10.70
N ALA A 125 -11.92 -1.00 -10.69
CA ALA A 125 -10.67 -0.58 -11.31
C ALA A 125 -9.83 -1.79 -11.69
N ARG A 126 -8.90 -1.58 -12.61
CA ARG A 126 -7.88 -2.56 -12.97
C ARG A 126 -6.53 -2.24 -12.34
N TYR A 127 -6.21 -0.94 -12.24
CA TYR A 127 -4.93 -0.49 -11.68
C TYR A 127 -5.17 0.20 -10.36
N VAL A 128 -4.36 -0.14 -9.38
CA VAL A 128 -4.38 0.52 -8.08
C VAL A 128 -2.96 1.00 -7.75
N ARG A 129 -2.85 2.10 -7.01
CA ARG A 129 -1.55 2.50 -6.50
C ARG A 129 -1.64 3.13 -5.13
N LEU A 130 -0.62 2.87 -4.34
CA LEU A 130 -0.34 3.54 -3.09
C LEU A 130 0.47 4.79 -3.40
N VAL A 131 0.02 5.93 -2.90
CA VAL A 131 0.72 7.21 -3.02
C VAL A 131 1.12 7.64 -1.61
N VAL A 132 2.41 7.73 -1.35
CA VAL A 132 2.94 8.11 -0.04
C VAL A 132 3.43 9.54 -0.13
N SER A 133 2.68 10.48 0.46
CA SER A 133 3.01 11.90 0.44
C SER A 133 3.83 12.35 1.64
N LYS A 134 3.67 11.69 2.80
CA LYS A 134 4.51 11.92 3.99
C LYS A 134 4.95 10.57 4.53
N PRO A 135 6.17 10.12 4.17
CA PRO A 135 6.60 8.75 4.43
C PRO A 135 6.96 8.44 5.88
N ASP A 136 7.20 9.46 6.72
CA ASP A 136 7.51 9.25 8.13
C ASP A 136 6.93 10.37 9.00
N GLN A 137 7.22 10.34 10.30
CA GLN A 137 6.71 11.32 11.26
C GLN A 137 7.57 12.58 11.35
N SER A 138 8.78 12.58 10.78
CA SER A 138 9.81 13.61 10.98
C SER A 138 10.20 14.35 9.71
N GLU A 139 9.33 14.41 8.71
CA GLU A 139 9.58 15.12 7.45
C GLU A 139 10.71 14.51 6.61
N GLY A 140 11.05 13.26 6.85
CA GLY A 140 11.97 12.51 6.00
C GLY A 140 11.34 12.13 4.66
N ASN A 141 12.12 11.49 3.78
CA ASN A 141 11.65 11.10 2.44
C ASN A 141 11.94 9.64 2.11
N THR A 142 11.88 8.76 3.10
CA THR A 142 12.05 7.31 2.88
C THR A 142 10.73 6.61 3.16
N ALA A 143 10.17 5.97 2.12
CA ALA A 143 8.98 5.13 2.30
C ALA A 143 9.40 3.76 2.81
N ARG A 144 8.64 3.24 3.78
CA ARG A 144 8.84 1.90 4.37
C ARG A 144 7.49 1.25 4.55
N ILE A 145 7.15 0.31 3.69
CA ILE A 145 5.83 -0.35 3.67
C ILE A 145 6.03 -1.85 3.81
N TYR A 146 5.53 -2.43 4.89
CA TYR A 146 5.62 -3.86 5.12
C TYR A 146 4.56 -4.62 4.34
N GLU A 147 3.35 -4.06 4.24
CA GLU A 147 2.30 -4.71 3.48
C GLU A 147 1.30 -3.68 2.95
N PHE A 148 0.88 -3.89 1.70
CA PHE A 148 -0.17 -3.13 1.04
C PHE A 148 -1.13 -4.13 0.40
N GLU A 149 -2.41 -4.05 0.76
CA GLU A 149 -3.45 -4.94 0.27
C GLU A 149 -4.68 -4.14 -0.15
N VAL A 150 -5.40 -4.64 -1.13
CA VAL A 150 -6.76 -4.20 -1.43
C VAL A 150 -7.68 -5.42 -1.46
N TYR A 151 -8.96 -5.22 -1.14
CA TYR A 151 -9.93 -6.31 -1.09
C TYR A 151 -11.32 -5.87 -1.53
#